data_53758c2f09f10cb5b153316fc16a73da
#
_entry.id   53758c2f09f10cb5b153316fc16a73da
#
_cell.length_a   1.000
_cell.length_b   1.000
_cell.length_c   1.000
_cell.angle_alpha   90.00
_cell.angle_beta   90.00
_cell.angle_gamma   90.00
#
_symmetry.space_group_name_H-M   'P 1'
#
loop_
_entity.id
_entity.type
_entity.pdbx_description
1 polymer ?
#
loop_
_entity_poly.entity_id
_entity_poly.type
_entity_poly.pdbx_seq_one_letter_code
_entity_poly.pdbx_strand_id
1 'polypeptide(L)'
;YGTVEKKDLTGSIQSVTSKELSKLVTTDVTETLNGRVGGVLVNKTSNRPGSDTKIEIRGINSFNFSNEPLYVIDGVPSQTGMSHLNSADIESIDILKDASSSAIYGSRGANGVVIITTKGANKRQGFNIDYSGYVGFKTPTRIPEMIGNMGNGLEYVDYRTALWKKKYGDASLSRPDFLTDDEKRRIKHGEYYDWLRELSQNALTTSHSVSATGGTDKLSFSFGLGYLKDDGMVGDESFERITANI
;
A
#
# COMPACT_ATOMS: atom_id res chain seq x y z
N TYR A 1 7.11 -9.70 26.40
CA TYR A 1 6.21 -10.82 26.21
C TYR A 1 7.00 -12.13 26.21
N GLY A 2 6.37 -13.24 26.66
CA GLY A 2 7.02 -14.56 26.65
C GLY A 2 7.30 -15.06 25.22
N THR A 3 8.33 -15.88 25.06
CA THR A 3 8.63 -16.59 23.81
C THR A 3 8.04 -18.00 23.88
N VAL A 4 7.23 -18.38 22.89
CA VAL A 4 6.70 -19.74 22.75
C VAL A 4 7.20 -20.30 21.42
N GLU A 5 7.67 -21.55 21.42
CA GLU A 5 8.09 -22.17 20.16
C GLU A 5 6.88 -22.37 19.24
N LYS A 6 7.06 -22.11 17.95
CA LYS A 6 5.99 -22.18 16.93
C LYS A 6 5.26 -23.53 16.90
N LYS A 7 5.98 -24.63 17.20
CA LYS A 7 5.42 -26.00 17.29
C LYS A 7 4.46 -26.22 18.46
N ASP A 8 4.55 -25.38 19.51
CA ASP A 8 3.75 -25.50 20.73
C ASP A 8 2.47 -24.63 20.66
N LEU A 9 2.30 -23.86 19.59
CA LEU A 9 1.11 -23.07 19.36
C LEU A 9 0.05 -23.92 18.66
N THR A 10 -1.05 -24.21 19.39
CA THR A 10 -2.19 -25.02 18.88
C THR A 10 -3.17 -24.24 18.02
N GLY A 11 -2.95 -22.93 17.84
CA GLY A 11 -3.82 -22.04 17.07
C GLY A 11 -3.49 -22.00 15.57
N SER A 12 -4.41 -21.42 14.78
CA SER A 12 -4.21 -21.21 13.35
C SER A 12 -3.18 -20.11 13.09
N ILE A 13 -1.94 -20.52 12.87
CA ILE A 13 -0.84 -19.64 12.48
C ILE A 13 -0.59 -19.81 11.00
N GLN A 14 -0.49 -18.71 10.31
CA GLN A 14 -0.08 -18.70 8.91
C GLN A 14 1.17 -17.85 8.74
N SER A 15 2.17 -18.43 8.09
CA SER A 15 3.49 -17.81 7.90
C SER A 15 3.72 -17.51 6.44
N VAL A 16 4.30 -16.34 6.19
CA VAL A 16 4.83 -15.95 4.88
C VAL A 16 6.35 -15.75 5.04
N THR A 17 7.12 -16.46 4.23
CA THR A 17 8.58 -16.45 4.31
C THR A 17 9.19 -15.39 3.40
N SER A 18 10.46 -15.01 3.62
CA SER A 18 11.19 -14.05 2.78
C SER A 18 11.21 -14.48 1.31
N LYS A 19 11.29 -15.79 1.02
CA LYS A 19 11.24 -16.33 -0.34
C LYS A 19 9.90 -16.09 -1.04
N GLU A 20 8.82 -16.02 -0.29
CA GLU A 20 7.48 -15.69 -0.82
C GLU A 20 7.30 -14.19 -0.96
N LEU A 21 7.84 -13.41 0.00
CA LEU A 21 7.83 -11.96 -0.05
C LEU A 21 8.61 -11.41 -1.25
N SER A 22 9.77 -11.98 -1.54
CA SER A 22 10.62 -11.55 -2.66
C SER A 22 10.04 -11.81 -4.05
N LYS A 23 9.00 -12.65 -4.18
CA LYS A 23 8.33 -12.91 -5.46
C LYS A 23 7.43 -11.76 -5.92
N LEU A 24 7.04 -10.87 -5.00
CA LEU A 24 6.23 -9.71 -5.31
C LEU A 24 7.07 -8.45 -5.20
N VAL A 25 7.08 -7.72 -6.28
CA VAL A 25 7.64 -6.38 -6.34
C VAL A 25 6.55 -5.40 -5.91
N THR A 26 6.60 -4.98 -4.66
CA THR A 26 5.64 -4.03 -4.09
C THR A 26 6.37 -2.99 -3.24
N THR A 27 5.81 -1.80 -3.19
CA THR A 27 6.32 -0.68 -2.39
C THR A 27 5.93 -0.80 -0.91
N ASP A 28 4.87 -1.57 -0.62
CA ASP A 28 4.36 -1.82 0.73
C ASP A 28 4.35 -3.33 1.02
N VAL A 29 5.07 -3.73 2.06
CA VAL A 29 5.13 -5.12 2.54
C VAL A 29 3.74 -5.67 2.85
N THR A 30 2.82 -4.82 3.30
CA THR A 30 1.45 -5.20 3.65
C THR A 30 0.71 -5.81 2.46
N GLU A 31 0.94 -5.29 1.26
CA GLU A 31 0.32 -5.80 0.03
C GLU A 31 0.73 -7.25 -0.28
N THR A 32 1.90 -7.69 0.18
CA THR A 32 2.38 -9.06 -0.05
C THR A 32 1.52 -10.11 0.63
N LEU A 33 0.73 -9.73 1.63
CA LEU A 33 -0.17 -10.63 2.36
C LEU A 33 -1.50 -10.85 1.64
N ASN A 34 -1.83 -9.97 0.68
CA ASN A 34 -3.10 -10.03 -0.04
C ASN A 34 -3.24 -11.34 -0.83
N GLY A 35 -4.34 -12.07 -0.58
CA GLY A 35 -4.63 -13.34 -1.25
C GLY A 35 -3.73 -14.52 -0.84
N ARG A 36 -2.73 -14.33 0.04
CA ARG A 36 -1.82 -15.40 0.51
C ARG A 36 -2.20 -15.93 1.88
N VAL A 37 -2.80 -15.11 2.68
CA VAL A 37 -3.18 -15.46 4.05
C VAL A 37 -4.69 -15.53 4.16
N GLY A 38 -5.25 -16.72 4.32
CA GLY A 38 -6.70 -16.91 4.46
C GLY A 38 -7.24 -16.15 5.68
N GLY A 39 -8.35 -15.41 5.50
CA GLY A 39 -8.99 -14.63 6.56
C GLY A 39 -8.28 -13.31 6.89
N VAL A 40 -7.36 -12.88 6.04
CA VAL A 40 -6.72 -11.55 6.09
C VAL A 40 -7.19 -10.75 4.89
N LEU A 41 -7.78 -9.60 5.17
CA LEU A 41 -8.18 -8.62 4.17
C LEU A 41 -7.16 -7.47 4.19
N VAL A 42 -6.64 -7.15 3.04
CA VAL A 42 -5.70 -6.04 2.85
C VAL A 42 -6.41 -4.96 2.06
N ASN A 43 -6.66 -3.83 2.70
CA ASN A 43 -7.34 -2.68 2.12
C ASN A 43 -6.38 -1.53 1.91
N LYS A 44 -6.13 -1.17 0.68
CA LYS A 44 -5.39 0.05 0.32
C LYS A 44 -6.33 1.24 0.33
N THR A 45 -6.01 2.27 1.10
CA THR A 45 -6.88 3.46 1.23
C THR A 45 -6.90 4.29 -0.04
N SER A 46 -5.83 4.24 -0.83
CA SER A 46 -5.68 5.00 -2.08
C SER A 46 -4.61 4.35 -2.96
N ASN A 47 -4.65 4.60 -4.26
CA ASN A 47 -3.59 4.18 -5.19
C ASN A 47 -2.46 5.21 -5.32
N ARG A 48 -2.43 6.22 -4.46
CA ARG A 48 -1.33 7.19 -4.39
C ARG A 48 -0.06 6.52 -3.89
N PRO A 49 1.11 6.91 -4.39
CA PRO A 49 2.38 6.47 -3.84
C PRO A 49 2.46 6.75 -2.33
N GLY A 50 2.94 5.78 -1.55
CA GLY A 50 3.08 5.91 -0.10
C GLY A 50 1.78 5.92 0.71
N SER A 51 0.61 5.62 0.08
CA SER A 51 -0.64 5.53 0.83
C SER A 51 -0.65 4.34 1.78
N ASP A 52 -1.28 4.54 2.94
CA ASP A 52 -1.41 3.52 3.97
C ASP A 52 -2.25 2.33 3.49
N THR A 53 -1.78 1.15 3.83
CA THR A 53 -2.49 -0.12 3.63
C THR A 53 -2.93 -0.68 4.98
N LYS A 54 -4.21 -0.95 5.13
CA LYS A 54 -4.79 -1.50 6.35
C LYS A 54 -4.98 -2.99 6.25
N ILE A 55 -4.72 -3.67 7.36
CA ILE A 55 -4.98 -5.11 7.51
C ILE A 55 -6.16 -5.30 8.45
N GLU A 56 -7.08 -6.17 8.05
CA GLU A 56 -8.15 -6.68 8.89
C GLU A 56 -8.06 -8.21 8.96
N ILE A 57 -8.08 -8.76 10.17
CA ILE A 57 -8.03 -10.20 10.39
C ILE A 57 -9.41 -10.67 10.84
N ARG A 58 -10.00 -11.60 10.06
CA ARG A 58 -11.35 -12.17 10.29
C ARG A 58 -12.48 -11.14 10.26
N GLY A 59 -12.28 -9.99 9.62
CA GLY A 59 -13.29 -8.96 9.41
C GLY A 59 -13.34 -7.92 10.52
N ILE A 60 -14.43 -7.14 10.52
CA ILE A 60 -14.63 -6.00 11.42
C ILE A 60 -15.16 -6.51 12.76
N ASN A 61 -14.43 -6.29 13.84
CA ASN A 61 -14.81 -6.68 15.19
C ASN A 61 -15.48 -5.54 15.98
N SER A 62 -15.20 -4.28 15.61
CA SER A 62 -15.72 -3.11 16.29
C SER A 62 -16.12 -2.02 15.31
N PHE A 63 -17.24 -1.34 15.57
CA PHE A 63 -17.69 -0.16 14.81
C PHE A 63 -17.07 1.13 15.32
N ASN A 64 -16.66 1.19 16.59
CA ASN A 64 -16.20 2.42 17.24
C ASN A 64 -14.69 2.46 17.50
N PHE A 65 -14.01 1.32 17.40
CA PHE A 65 -12.58 1.20 17.65
C PHE A 65 -11.84 0.68 16.42
N SER A 66 -10.53 0.90 16.39
CA SER A 66 -9.67 0.36 15.32
C SER A 66 -9.79 -1.17 15.26
N ASN A 67 -9.91 -1.70 14.05
CA ASN A 67 -9.89 -3.12 13.75
C ASN A 67 -8.50 -3.61 13.30
N GLU A 68 -7.51 -2.73 13.35
CA GLU A 68 -6.13 -3.09 12.99
C GLU A 68 -5.54 -4.10 13.98
N PRO A 69 -4.77 -5.08 13.49
CA PRO A 69 -4.10 -6.04 14.35
C PRO A 69 -2.95 -5.38 15.12
N LEU A 70 -2.49 -6.05 16.17
CA LEU A 70 -1.25 -5.66 16.83
C LEU A 70 -0.05 -6.09 15.98
N TYR A 71 0.83 -5.16 15.67
CA TYR A 71 2.11 -5.47 15.02
C TYR A 71 3.19 -5.69 16.08
N VAL A 72 4.00 -6.73 15.89
CA VAL A 72 5.14 -7.06 16.77
C VAL A 72 6.35 -7.28 15.88
N ILE A 73 7.33 -6.38 15.95
CA ILE A 73 8.54 -6.42 15.14
C ILE A 73 9.69 -6.85 16.05
N ASP A 74 10.30 -7.98 15.78
CA ASP A 74 11.39 -8.58 16.57
C ASP A 74 11.08 -8.63 18.08
N GLY A 75 9.82 -8.95 18.42
CA GLY A 75 9.32 -9.02 19.78
C GLY A 75 8.89 -7.68 20.39
N VAL A 76 9.05 -6.57 19.69
CA VAL A 76 8.65 -5.23 20.17
C VAL A 76 7.33 -4.83 19.54
N PRO A 77 6.28 -4.49 20.32
CA PRO A 77 5.02 -4.01 19.79
C PRO A 77 5.18 -2.66 19.08
N SER A 78 4.67 -2.57 17.84
CA SER A 78 4.66 -1.36 17.04
C SER A 78 3.24 -0.85 16.84
N GLN A 79 3.05 0.47 16.86
CA GLN A 79 1.79 1.14 16.54
C GLN A 79 1.72 1.63 15.10
N THR A 80 2.86 1.71 14.42
CA THR A 80 2.99 2.28 13.06
C THR A 80 2.81 1.26 11.94
N GLY A 81 2.34 0.05 12.27
CA GLY A 81 2.21 -1.01 11.27
C GLY A 81 3.57 -1.45 10.71
N MET A 82 3.58 -1.91 9.47
CA MET A 82 4.80 -2.40 8.80
C MET A 82 5.11 -1.68 7.48
N SER A 83 4.38 -0.63 7.14
CA SER A 83 4.58 0.13 5.90
C SER A 83 5.98 0.79 5.79
N HIS A 84 6.63 1.03 6.96
CA HIS A 84 7.97 1.59 7.02
C HIS A 84 9.09 0.56 6.83
N LEU A 85 8.76 -0.74 6.87
CA LEU A 85 9.75 -1.81 6.71
C LEU A 85 10.08 -2.04 5.23
N ASN A 86 11.32 -2.45 5.00
CA ASN A 86 11.73 -2.92 3.68
C ASN A 86 11.48 -4.44 3.59
N SER A 87 10.80 -4.90 2.53
CA SER A 87 10.54 -6.32 2.31
C SER A 87 11.82 -7.16 2.23
N ALA A 88 12.92 -6.57 1.77
CA ALA A 88 14.22 -7.24 1.69
C ALA A 88 14.80 -7.59 3.06
N ASP A 89 14.43 -6.85 4.12
CA ASP A 89 14.95 -7.05 5.48
C ASP A 89 14.10 -8.02 6.31
N ILE A 90 12.96 -8.49 5.79
CA ILE A 90 12.06 -9.39 6.50
C ILE A 90 12.44 -10.85 6.23
N GLU A 91 12.56 -11.63 7.30
CA GLU A 91 12.75 -13.08 7.25
C GLU A 91 11.41 -13.81 7.16
N SER A 92 10.46 -13.46 8.06
CA SER A 92 9.11 -14.04 8.05
C SER A 92 8.07 -13.08 8.61
N ILE A 93 6.83 -13.29 8.19
CA ILE A 93 5.63 -12.67 8.78
C ILE A 93 4.72 -13.81 9.24
N ASP A 94 4.47 -13.87 10.54
CA ASP A 94 3.59 -14.84 11.16
C ASP A 94 2.31 -14.14 11.64
N ILE A 95 1.14 -14.68 11.24
CA ILE A 95 -0.14 -14.07 11.57
C ILE A 95 -0.90 -14.98 12.52
N LEU A 96 -1.14 -14.49 13.74
CA LEU A 96 -1.92 -15.13 14.77
C LEU A 96 -3.37 -14.66 14.64
N LYS A 97 -4.24 -15.56 14.21
CA LYS A 97 -5.64 -15.23 13.94
C LYS A 97 -6.58 -15.62 15.08
N ASP A 98 -6.18 -16.58 15.91
CA ASP A 98 -7.00 -17.12 16.97
C ASP A 98 -6.68 -16.51 18.33
N ALA A 99 -7.71 -16.36 19.17
CA ALA A 99 -7.57 -15.82 20.52
C ALA A 99 -6.59 -16.64 21.39
N SER A 100 -6.54 -17.98 21.18
CA SER A 100 -5.60 -18.85 21.91
C SER A 100 -4.14 -18.53 21.59
N SER A 101 -3.82 -18.28 20.32
CA SER A 101 -2.46 -17.94 19.90
C SER A 101 -2.08 -16.49 20.21
N SER A 102 -3.07 -15.58 20.23
CA SER A 102 -2.84 -14.16 20.55
C SER A 102 -2.94 -13.83 22.05
N ALA A 103 -3.33 -14.78 22.90
CA ALA A 103 -3.55 -14.59 24.33
C ALA A 103 -2.35 -13.99 25.08
N ILE A 104 -1.12 -14.32 24.68
CA ILE A 104 0.11 -13.78 25.28
C ILE A 104 0.25 -12.26 25.12
N TYR A 105 -0.49 -11.67 24.15
CA TYR A 105 -0.51 -10.22 23.91
C TYR A 105 -1.68 -9.51 24.60
N GLY A 106 -2.50 -10.27 25.35
CA GLY A 106 -3.64 -9.76 26.11
C GLY A 106 -4.70 -9.09 25.22
N SER A 107 -5.38 -8.09 25.76
CA SER A 107 -6.45 -7.35 25.04
C SER A 107 -5.98 -6.66 23.75
N ARG A 108 -4.70 -6.30 23.66
CA ARG A 108 -4.12 -5.69 22.44
C ARG A 108 -4.10 -6.65 21.25
N GLY A 109 -4.09 -7.97 21.50
CA GLY A 109 -4.13 -8.99 20.48
C GLY A 109 -5.57 -9.41 20.04
N ALA A 110 -6.61 -8.72 20.53
CA ALA A 110 -8.01 -9.09 20.26
C ALA A 110 -8.37 -9.09 18.76
N ASN A 111 -7.78 -8.18 17.97
CA ASN A 111 -7.98 -8.11 16.52
C ASN A 111 -6.97 -8.97 15.72
N GLY A 112 -6.25 -9.87 16.42
CA GLY A 112 -5.15 -10.66 15.86
C GLY A 112 -3.79 -9.97 16.05
N VAL A 113 -2.73 -10.73 15.75
CA VAL A 113 -1.35 -10.25 15.88
C VAL A 113 -0.57 -10.60 14.62
N VAL A 114 0.17 -9.63 14.11
CA VAL A 114 1.11 -9.78 13.01
C VAL A 114 2.52 -9.70 13.58
N ILE A 115 3.22 -10.83 13.60
CA ILE A 115 4.60 -10.92 14.08
C ILE A 115 5.52 -10.84 12.87
N ILE A 116 6.42 -9.86 12.88
CA ILE A 116 7.41 -9.65 11.85
C ILE A 116 8.77 -9.99 12.45
N THR A 117 9.47 -10.92 11.82
CA THR A 117 10.84 -11.24 12.14
C THR A 117 11.75 -10.69 11.06
N THR A 118 12.67 -9.83 11.42
CA THR A 118 13.66 -9.31 10.47
C THR A 118 14.84 -10.28 10.32
N LYS A 119 15.56 -10.16 9.21
CA LYS A 119 16.76 -10.97 8.95
C LYS A 119 17.83 -10.62 9.95
N GLY A 120 18.05 -11.52 10.89
CA GLY A 120 19.13 -11.42 11.87
C GLY A 120 20.40 -12.12 11.38
N ALA A 121 21.53 -11.74 11.96
CA ALA A 121 22.78 -12.47 11.74
C ALA A 121 22.76 -13.80 12.49
N ASN A 122 22.88 -14.91 11.77
CA ASN A 122 23.09 -16.20 12.41
C ASN A 122 24.48 -16.27 13.07
N LYS A 123 24.52 -16.72 14.34
CA LYS A 123 25.72 -16.79 15.17
C LYS A 123 26.92 -17.61 14.62
N ARG A 124 26.78 -18.21 13.44
CA ARG A 124 27.82 -19.05 12.79
C ARG A 124 27.98 -18.74 11.31
N GLN A 125 27.37 -17.68 10.81
CA GLN A 125 27.57 -17.27 9.41
C GLN A 125 28.73 -16.27 9.35
N GLY A 126 29.63 -16.51 8.40
CA GLY A 126 30.62 -15.53 8.00
C GLY A 126 29.97 -14.22 7.51
N PHE A 127 30.78 -13.26 7.16
CA PHE A 127 30.30 -11.99 6.60
C PHE A 127 29.60 -12.22 5.25
N ASN A 128 28.38 -11.71 5.13
CA ASN A 128 27.57 -11.76 3.92
C ASN A 128 27.06 -10.37 3.56
N ILE A 129 27.09 -10.04 2.26
CA ILE A 129 26.50 -8.82 1.73
C ILE A 129 25.46 -9.24 0.68
N ASP A 130 24.23 -8.77 0.87
CA ASP A 130 23.14 -8.95 -0.07
C ASP A 130 22.74 -7.61 -0.68
N TYR A 131 22.62 -7.58 -2.00
CA TYR A 131 22.03 -6.47 -2.73
C TYR A 131 20.77 -6.93 -3.43
N SER A 132 19.71 -6.15 -3.27
CA SER A 132 18.44 -6.34 -3.98
C SER A 132 18.01 -5.04 -4.61
N GLY A 133 17.64 -5.08 -5.88
CA GLY A 133 17.15 -3.90 -6.58
C GLY A 133 16.17 -4.24 -7.68
N TYR A 134 15.22 -3.35 -7.91
CA TYR A 134 14.33 -3.43 -9.05
C TYR A 134 13.99 -2.04 -9.61
N VAL A 135 13.60 -2.06 -10.88
CA VAL A 135 13.05 -0.90 -11.59
C VAL A 135 11.76 -1.36 -12.27
N GLY A 136 10.67 -0.66 -12.01
CA GLY A 136 9.35 -0.99 -12.55
C GLY A 136 8.73 0.23 -13.26
N PHE A 137 7.98 -0.04 -14.34
CA PHE A 137 7.21 0.96 -15.05
C PHE A 137 5.73 0.71 -14.82
N LYS A 138 4.99 1.75 -14.45
CA LYS A 138 3.54 1.74 -14.35
C LYS A 138 2.96 2.54 -15.50
N THR A 139 2.03 1.95 -16.23
CA THR A 139 1.31 2.65 -17.31
C THR A 139 -0.18 2.57 -17.04
N PRO A 140 -0.95 3.65 -17.27
CA PRO A 140 -2.40 3.59 -17.18
C PRO A 140 -2.93 2.56 -18.20
N THR A 141 -3.52 1.47 -17.71
CA THR A 141 -4.09 0.42 -18.61
C THR A 141 -5.40 0.83 -19.24
N ARG A 142 -6.15 1.68 -18.56
CA ARG A 142 -7.37 2.33 -19.07
C ARG A 142 -7.45 3.73 -18.47
N ILE A 143 -7.47 4.74 -19.32
CA ILE A 143 -8.09 6.00 -18.98
C ILE A 143 -9.58 5.68 -19.03
N PRO A 144 -10.36 5.89 -17.95
CA PRO A 144 -11.76 5.49 -17.94
C PRO A 144 -12.48 6.03 -19.17
N GLU A 145 -13.07 5.15 -19.98
CA GLU A 145 -13.79 5.53 -21.19
C GLU A 145 -14.91 6.56 -20.89
N MET A 146 -15.44 6.51 -19.67
CA MET A 146 -16.42 7.51 -19.18
C MET A 146 -15.88 8.94 -19.21
N ILE A 147 -14.57 9.11 -19.09
CA ILE A 147 -13.90 10.41 -19.13
C ILE A 147 -13.30 10.65 -20.52
N GLY A 148 -12.88 9.61 -21.24
CA GLY A 148 -12.52 9.67 -22.65
C GLY A 148 -13.69 10.11 -23.52
N ASN A 149 -14.91 9.67 -23.20
CA ASN A 149 -16.12 10.10 -23.86
C ASN A 149 -16.64 11.47 -23.39
N MET A 150 -16.28 11.91 -22.18
CA MET A 150 -16.51 13.27 -21.68
C MET A 150 -15.39 14.27 -22.05
N GLY A 151 -14.31 13.82 -22.62
CA GLY A 151 -13.21 14.64 -23.12
C GLY A 151 -13.58 15.50 -24.32
N ASN A 152 -14.68 15.17 -24.99
CA ASN A 152 -15.30 15.97 -26.00
C ASN A 152 -16.19 17.04 -25.31
N GLY A 153 -15.85 18.30 -25.45
CA GLY A 153 -16.60 19.39 -24.81
C GLY A 153 -18.09 19.45 -25.20
N LEU A 154 -18.48 18.90 -26.32
CA LEU A 154 -19.88 18.76 -26.72
C LEU A 154 -20.61 17.76 -25.83
N GLU A 155 -20.03 16.61 -25.56
CA GLU A 155 -20.61 15.61 -24.66
C GLU A 155 -20.72 16.13 -23.21
N TYR A 156 -19.74 16.91 -22.75
CA TYR A 156 -19.82 17.59 -21.46
C TYR A 156 -21.00 18.57 -21.41
N VAL A 157 -21.20 19.35 -22.47
CA VAL A 157 -22.33 20.29 -22.56
C VAL A 157 -23.67 19.55 -22.60
N ASP A 158 -23.78 18.47 -23.37
CA ASP A 158 -24.98 17.63 -23.43
C ASP A 158 -25.28 17.00 -22.05
N TYR A 159 -24.28 16.45 -21.38
CA TYR A 159 -24.44 15.91 -20.04
C TYR A 159 -24.87 16.97 -19.04
N ARG A 160 -24.21 18.12 -19.04
CA ARG A 160 -24.54 19.25 -18.16
C ARG A 160 -25.94 19.79 -18.44
N THR A 161 -26.33 19.87 -19.73
CA THR A 161 -27.65 20.27 -20.14
C THR A 161 -28.73 19.32 -19.61
N ALA A 162 -28.52 18.02 -19.73
CA ALA A 162 -29.42 16.99 -19.21
C ALA A 162 -29.60 17.09 -17.68
N LEU A 163 -28.49 17.27 -16.94
CA LEU A 163 -28.50 17.43 -15.49
C LEU A 163 -29.26 18.69 -15.06
N TRP A 164 -29.02 19.82 -15.73
CA TRP A 164 -29.67 21.09 -15.39
C TRP A 164 -31.16 21.08 -15.71
N LYS A 165 -31.55 20.49 -16.83
CA LYS A 165 -32.96 20.28 -17.16
C LYS A 165 -33.67 19.40 -16.12
N LYS A 166 -33.00 18.32 -15.68
CA LYS A 166 -33.53 17.42 -14.64
C LYS A 166 -33.71 18.15 -13.30
N LYS A 167 -32.79 19.05 -12.95
CA LYS A 167 -32.80 19.75 -11.64
C LYS A 167 -33.71 20.99 -11.63
N TYR A 168 -33.76 21.74 -12.70
CA TYR A 168 -34.37 23.07 -12.73
C TYR A 168 -35.48 23.23 -13.80
N GLY A 169 -35.79 22.21 -14.59
CA GLY A 169 -36.73 22.26 -15.68
C GLY A 169 -36.15 22.84 -16.99
N ASP A 170 -36.94 22.89 -18.04
CA ASP A 170 -36.47 23.31 -19.37
C ASP A 170 -36.02 24.79 -19.46
N ALA A 171 -36.50 25.66 -18.60
CA ALA A 171 -36.08 27.07 -18.54
C ALA A 171 -34.67 27.26 -17.92
N SER A 172 -34.06 26.18 -17.44
CA SER A 172 -32.75 26.22 -16.73
C SER A 172 -31.60 26.67 -17.63
N LEU A 173 -31.68 26.46 -18.93
CA LEU A 173 -30.63 26.82 -19.90
C LEU A 173 -30.47 28.33 -20.09
N SER A 174 -31.48 29.12 -19.70
CA SER A 174 -31.42 30.58 -19.70
C SER A 174 -30.79 31.18 -18.46
N ARG A 175 -30.42 30.35 -17.49
CA ARG A 175 -29.76 30.85 -16.26
C ARG A 175 -28.34 31.33 -16.57
N PRO A 176 -27.92 32.46 -15.96
CA PRO A 176 -26.57 33.00 -16.21
C PRO A 176 -25.44 32.09 -15.75
N ASP A 177 -25.71 31.20 -14.79
CA ASP A 177 -24.77 30.29 -14.18
C ASP A 177 -24.70 28.90 -14.88
N PHE A 178 -25.46 28.69 -15.97
CA PHE A 178 -25.44 27.43 -16.72
C PHE A 178 -24.09 27.17 -17.42
N LEU A 179 -23.61 28.16 -18.15
CA LEU A 179 -22.29 28.19 -18.78
C LEU A 179 -21.72 29.60 -18.63
N THR A 180 -20.46 29.67 -18.24
CA THR A 180 -19.73 30.95 -18.22
C THR A 180 -19.45 31.43 -19.64
N ASP A 181 -19.20 32.71 -19.83
CA ASP A 181 -18.89 33.27 -21.14
C ASP A 181 -17.58 32.71 -21.72
N ASP A 182 -16.64 32.36 -20.87
CA ASP A 182 -15.39 31.67 -21.29
C ASP A 182 -15.69 30.24 -21.77
N GLU A 183 -16.53 29.47 -21.08
CA GLU A 183 -16.96 28.14 -21.53
C GLU A 183 -17.69 28.22 -22.88
N LYS A 184 -18.61 29.17 -23.06
CA LYS A 184 -19.31 29.40 -24.33
C LYS A 184 -18.33 29.73 -25.46
N ARG A 185 -17.33 30.58 -25.18
CA ARG A 185 -16.30 30.94 -26.15
C ARG A 185 -15.48 29.70 -26.56
N ARG A 186 -14.96 28.92 -25.61
CA ARG A 186 -14.18 27.70 -25.84
C ARG A 186 -14.98 26.68 -26.66
N ILE A 187 -16.23 26.43 -26.27
CA ILE A 187 -17.13 25.53 -27.01
C ILE A 187 -17.31 26.00 -28.47
N LYS A 188 -17.53 27.30 -28.70
CA LYS A 188 -17.66 27.88 -30.01
C LYS A 188 -16.42 27.72 -30.90
N HIS A 189 -15.23 27.75 -30.27
CA HIS A 189 -13.95 27.62 -30.98
C HIS A 189 -13.45 26.16 -31.03
N GLY A 190 -14.16 25.19 -30.45
CA GLY A 190 -13.74 23.80 -30.41
C GLY A 190 -12.52 23.59 -29.53
N GLU A 191 -12.28 24.49 -28.57
CA GLU A 191 -11.16 24.43 -27.63
C GLU A 191 -11.53 23.50 -26.45
N TYR A 192 -11.18 22.23 -26.58
CA TYR A 192 -11.39 21.23 -25.54
C TYR A 192 -10.06 20.76 -24.97
N TYR A 193 -10.03 20.58 -23.68
CA TYR A 193 -8.83 20.13 -22.98
C TYR A 193 -9.13 18.84 -22.22
N ASP A 194 -8.42 17.78 -22.56
CA ASP A 194 -8.52 16.48 -21.88
C ASP A 194 -7.58 16.47 -20.66
N TRP A 195 -8.07 17.04 -19.56
CA TRP A 195 -7.34 17.13 -18.28
C TRP A 195 -6.87 15.77 -17.77
N LEU A 196 -7.64 14.72 -18.00
CA LEU A 196 -7.28 13.40 -17.50
C LEU A 196 -6.10 12.82 -18.28
N ARG A 197 -6.07 13.04 -19.57
CA ARG A 197 -4.96 12.62 -20.42
C ARG A 197 -3.71 13.42 -20.14
N GLU A 198 -3.85 14.70 -19.90
CA GLU A 198 -2.73 15.59 -19.54
C GLU A 198 -2.15 15.26 -18.19
N LEU A 199 -3.00 14.95 -17.21
CA LEU A 199 -2.56 14.59 -15.86
C LEU A 199 -2.10 13.13 -15.74
N SER A 200 -2.38 12.29 -16.74
CA SER A 200 -1.97 10.88 -16.71
C SER A 200 -0.59 10.72 -17.33
N GLN A 201 0.29 10.08 -16.60
CA GLN A 201 1.67 9.84 -17.01
C GLN A 201 2.11 8.41 -16.74
N ASN A 202 3.17 8.00 -17.43
CA ASN A 202 3.89 6.79 -17.06
C ASN A 202 4.70 7.07 -15.80
N ALA A 203 4.63 6.17 -14.85
CA ALA A 203 5.31 6.31 -13.58
C ALA A 203 6.45 5.30 -13.44
N LEU A 204 7.52 5.71 -12.76
CA LEU A 204 8.68 4.90 -12.48
C LEU A 204 8.69 4.52 -11.00
N THR A 205 8.96 3.25 -10.73
CA THR A 205 9.24 2.78 -9.37
C THR A 205 10.65 2.21 -9.35
N THR A 206 11.48 2.69 -8.43
CA THR A 206 12.84 2.17 -8.21
C THR A 206 13.03 1.81 -6.75
N SER A 207 13.65 0.66 -6.50
CA SER A 207 14.03 0.26 -5.14
C SER A 207 15.40 -0.36 -5.16
N HIS A 208 16.21 0.03 -4.19
CA HIS A 208 17.55 -0.49 -3.97
C HIS A 208 17.75 -0.77 -2.49
N SER A 209 18.20 -1.94 -2.15
CA SER A 209 18.56 -2.28 -0.77
C SER A 209 19.87 -3.03 -0.70
N VAL A 210 20.66 -2.68 0.28
CA VAL A 210 21.93 -3.34 0.62
C VAL A 210 21.85 -3.77 2.05
N SER A 211 22.13 -5.02 2.34
CA SER A 211 22.24 -5.52 3.70
C SER A 211 23.57 -6.23 3.90
N ALA A 212 24.17 -6.03 5.06
CA ALA A 212 25.38 -6.69 5.51
C ALA A 212 25.10 -7.40 6.82
N THR A 213 25.30 -8.71 6.83
CA THR A 213 25.12 -9.54 8.02
C THR A 213 26.39 -10.29 8.32
N GLY A 214 26.69 -10.47 9.58
CA GLY A 214 27.86 -11.25 9.99
C GLY A 214 27.80 -11.64 11.45
N GLY A 215 28.52 -12.68 11.80
CA GLY A 215 28.51 -13.11 13.19
C GLY A 215 29.59 -14.12 13.51
N THR A 216 29.98 -14.09 14.78
CA THR A 216 30.79 -15.09 15.46
C THR A 216 29.97 -15.69 16.58
N ASP A 217 30.51 -16.70 17.29
CA ASP A 217 29.82 -17.31 18.43
C ASP A 217 29.49 -16.30 19.54
N LYS A 218 30.19 -15.15 19.58
CA LYS A 218 30.06 -14.14 20.65
C LYS A 218 29.40 -12.84 20.19
N LEU A 219 29.43 -12.52 18.91
CA LEU A 219 28.92 -11.26 18.35
C LEU A 219 28.21 -11.54 17.03
N SER A 220 27.02 -10.98 16.86
CA SER A 220 26.34 -10.94 15.59
C SER A 220 25.91 -9.50 15.30
N PHE A 221 25.96 -9.12 14.02
CA PHE A 221 25.51 -7.81 13.55
C PHE A 221 24.71 -7.95 12.25
N SER A 222 23.77 -7.05 12.09
CA SER A 222 23.01 -6.88 10.87
C SER A 222 22.92 -5.38 10.59
N PHE A 223 23.20 -4.98 9.37
CA PHE A 223 23.08 -3.60 8.91
C PHE A 223 22.36 -3.59 7.57
N GLY A 224 21.36 -2.75 7.42
CA GLY A 224 20.58 -2.60 6.19
C GLY A 224 20.39 -1.15 5.81
N LEU A 225 20.51 -0.85 4.52
CA LEU A 225 20.14 0.42 3.91
C LEU A 225 19.19 0.16 2.75
N GLY A 226 18.09 0.90 2.68
CA GLY A 226 17.12 0.82 1.62
C GLY A 226 16.75 2.19 1.08
N TYR A 227 16.60 2.30 -0.23
CA TYR A 227 16.05 3.45 -0.93
C TYR A 227 14.91 2.98 -1.82
N LEU A 228 13.77 3.64 -1.71
CA LEU A 228 12.59 3.44 -2.54
C LEU A 228 12.14 4.78 -3.07
N LYS A 229 11.91 4.85 -4.38
CA LYS A 229 11.19 5.95 -5.03
C LYS A 229 10.05 5.37 -5.84
N ASP A 230 8.86 5.92 -5.67
CA ASP A 230 7.63 5.50 -6.34
C ASP A 230 6.90 6.71 -6.89
N ASP A 231 6.88 6.87 -8.20
CA ASP A 231 6.18 7.95 -8.86
C ASP A 231 4.70 7.59 -9.10
N GLY A 232 3.84 8.60 -9.05
CA GLY A 232 2.41 8.48 -9.30
C GLY A 232 2.05 8.52 -10.78
N MET A 233 0.99 7.83 -11.17
CA MET A 233 0.46 7.87 -12.54
C MET A 233 -0.41 9.09 -12.82
N VAL A 234 -0.72 9.89 -11.81
CA VAL A 234 -1.57 11.08 -11.93
C VAL A 234 -0.87 12.27 -11.29
N GLY A 235 -0.68 13.34 -12.06
CA GLY A 235 0.03 14.54 -11.61
C GLY A 235 1.51 14.28 -11.29
N ASP A 236 2.12 15.17 -10.51
CA ASP A 236 3.54 15.10 -10.13
C ASP A 236 3.74 14.46 -8.73
N GLU A 237 2.87 13.51 -8.36
CA GLU A 237 2.98 12.85 -7.07
C GLU A 237 4.15 11.86 -7.06
N SER A 238 4.99 11.94 -6.05
CA SER A 238 6.07 10.97 -5.82
C SER A 238 6.19 10.65 -4.33
N PHE A 239 6.62 9.46 -4.03
CA PHE A 239 6.92 9.00 -2.67
C PHE A 239 8.36 8.49 -2.61
N GLU A 240 9.12 8.99 -1.65
CA GLU A 240 10.48 8.53 -1.39
C GLU A 240 10.60 8.03 0.04
N ARG A 241 11.30 6.91 0.20
CA ARG A 241 11.57 6.32 1.51
C ARG A 241 13.01 5.85 1.59
N ILE A 242 13.70 6.31 2.62
CA ILE A 242 15.02 5.81 3.02
C ILE A 242 14.85 5.03 4.31
N THR A 243 15.35 3.81 4.35
CA THR A 243 15.32 2.95 5.53
C THR A 243 16.74 2.60 5.95
N ALA A 244 17.01 2.61 7.24
CA ALA A 244 18.25 2.16 7.83
C ALA A 244 17.95 1.31 9.06
N ASN A 245 18.55 0.13 9.17
CA ASN A 245 18.41 -0.80 10.29
C ASN A 245 19.78 -1.29 10.74
N ILE A 246 19.90 -1.45 12.04
CA ILE A 246 21.13 -1.92 12.71
C ILE A 246 20.74 -2.99 13.72
#